data_35e490bba29b90ee6a750fc9744301bf
#
_entry.id   35e490bba29b90ee6a750fc9744301bf
#
_cell.length_a   1.000
_cell.length_b   1.000
_cell.length_c   1.000
_cell.angle_alpha   90.00
_cell.angle_beta   90.00
_cell.angle_gamma   90.00
#
_symmetry.space_group_name_H-M   'P 1'
#
loop_
_entity.id
_entity.type
_entity.pdbx_description
1 polymer ?
#
loop_
_entity_poly.entity_id
_entity_poly.type
_entity_poly.pdbx_seq_one_letter_code
_entity_poly.pdbx_strand_id
1 'polypeptide(L)'
;MLVKIFWQPDCPKCPRAKELGERLKEEGFSVELFNIKEVDGLAESIFYDVLSTPSVIIVNNGEKKAGWYGEVPELKVIKDFL
;
A
#
# COMPACT_ATOMS: atom_id res chain seq x y z
N MET A 1 0.34 -13.53 2.34
CA MET A 1 0.62 -12.11 2.64
C MET A 1 0.02 -11.22 1.57
N LEU A 2 -0.52 -10.09 1.98
CA LEU A 2 -1.18 -9.14 1.10
C LEU A 2 -0.58 -7.77 1.30
N VAL A 3 -0.26 -7.08 0.20
CA VAL A 3 0.24 -5.71 0.25
C VAL A 3 -0.90 -4.78 -0.12
N LYS A 4 -1.21 -3.84 0.77
CA LYS A 4 -2.24 -2.84 0.52
C LYS A 4 -1.57 -1.50 0.31
N ILE A 5 -1.85 -0.87 -0.83
CA ILE A 5 -1.25 0.41 -1.19
C ILE A 5 -2.35 1.46 -1.27
N PHE A 6 -2.19 2.53 -0.49
CA PHE A 6 -3.16 3.61 -0.40
C PHE A 6 -2.66 4.82 -1.19
N TRP A 7 -3.51 5.36 -2.04
CA TRP A 7 -3.16 6.48 -2.91
C TRP A 7 -4.35 7.43 -3.05
N GLN A 8 -4.11 8.58 -3.64
CA GLN A 8 -5.18 9.51 -3.99
C GLN A 8 -4.76 10.35 -5.19
N PRO A 9 -5.73 10.97 -5.91
CA PRO A 9 -5.40 11.89 -6.99
C PRO A 9 -4.58 13.07 -6.47
N ASP A 10 -3.77 13.66 -7.36
CA ASP A 10 -2.95 14.84 -7.06
C ASP A 10 -1.92 14.64 -5.95
N CYS A 11 -1.46 13.41 -5.81
CA CYS A 11 -0.45 13.03 -4.84
C CYS A 11 0.88 12.83 -5.59
N PRO A 12 1.88 13.69 -5.37
CA PRO A 12 3.13 13.65 -6.14
C PRO A 12 3.91 12.34 -6.04
N LYS A 13 3.83 11.66 -4.91
CA LYS A 13 4.56 10.41 -4.69
C LYS A 13 3.74 9.16 -5.00
N CYS A 14 2.44 9.31 -5.21
CA CYS A 14 1.58 8.14 -5.43
C CYS A 14 1.89 7.34 -6.70
N PRO A 15 2.35 7.94 -7.81
CA PRO A 15 2.77 7.15 -8.97
C PRO A 15 3.86 6.13 -8.63
N ARG A 16 4.80 6.48 -7.75
CA ARG A 16 5.85 5.55 -7.32
C ARG A 16 5.27 4.38 -6.54
N ALA A 17 4.26 4.64 -5.71
CA ALA A 17 3.59 3.59 -4.96
C ALA A 17 2.87 2.63 -5.88
N LYS A 18 2.20 3.15 -6.91
CA LYS A 18 1.51 2.31 -7.89
C LYS A 18 2.52 1.47 -8.67
N GLU A 19 3.64 2.05 -9.04
CA GLU A 19 4.70 1.31 -9.73
C GLU A 19 5.24 0.18 -8.86
N LEU A 20 5.45 0.43 -7.58
CA LEU A 20 5.85 -0.62 -6.64
C LEU A 20 4.83 -1.75 -6.64
N GLY A 21 3.54 -1.42 -6.61
CA GLY A 21 2.47 -2.42 -6.66
C GLY A 21 2.53 -3.27 -7.92
N GLU A 22 2.75 -2.63 -9.08
CA GLU A 22 2.87 -3.35 -10.34
C GLU A 22 4.05 -4.32 -10.32
N ARG A 23 5.18 -3.88 -9.81
CA ARG A 23 6.37 -4.72 -9.74
C ARG A 23 6.17 -5.92 -8.80
N LEU A 24 5.50 -5.69 -7.68
CA LEU A 24 5.18 -6.78 -6.76
C LEU A 24 4.24 -7.79 -7.40
N LYS A 25 3.24 -7.33 -8.15
CA LYS A 25 2.33 -8.23 -8.87
C LYS A 25 3.08 -9.06 -9.90
N GLU A 26 4.01 -8.44 -10.62
CA GLU A 26 4.83 -9.15 -11.61
C GLU A 26 5.66 -10.27 -10.98
N GLU A 27 6.02 -10.11 -9.71
CA GLU A 27 6.77 -11.12 -8.99
C GLU A 27 5.88 -12.13 -8.26
N GLY A 28 4.58 -12.06 -8.47
CA GLY A 28 3.64 -13.04 -7.95
C GLY A 28 3.05 -12.73 -6.58
N PHE A 29 3.30 -11.54 -6.05
CA PHE A 29 2.71 -11.15 -4.75
C PHE A 29 1.30 -10.60 -4.93
N SER A 30 0.47 -10.77 -3.91
CA SER A 30 -0.89 -10.23 -3.91
C SER A 30 -0.84 -8.76 -3.50
N VAL A 31 -1.45 -7.90 -4.32
CA VAL A 31 -1.45 -6.45 -4.08
C VAL A 31 -2.85 -5.91 -4.30
N GLU A 32 -3.30 -5.04 -3.38
CA GLU A 32 -4.53 -4.28 -3.54
C GLU A 32 -4.22 -2.80 -3.50
N LEU A 33 -4.80 -2.06 -4.45
CA LEU A 33 -4.65 -0.61 -4.52
C LEU A 33 -5.95 0.04 -4.06
N PHE A 34 -5.85 0.99 -3.14
CA PHE A 34 -7.00 1.69 -2.60
C PHE A 34 -6.88 3.19 -2.83
N ASN A 35 -7.87 3.76 -3.51
CA ASN A 35 -8.01 5.20 -3.64
C ASN A 35 -8.78 5.69 -2.43
N ILE A 36 -8.15 6.48 -1.55
CA ILE A 36 -8.78 6.91 -0.30
C ILE A 36 -9.89 7.93 -0.51
N LYS A 37 -10.08 8.41 -1.74
CA LYS A 37 -11.19 9.29 -2.09
C LYS A 37 -12.46 8.51 -2.41
N GLU A 38 -12.34 7.20 -2.57
CA GLU A 38 -13.48 6.32 -2.80
C GLU A 38 -13.90 5.67 -1.50
N VAL A 39 -15.18 5.25 -1.42
CA VAL A 39 -15.75 4.72 -0.17
C VAL A 39 -14.96 3.53 0.37
N ASP A 40 -14.67 2.56 -0.48
CA ASP A 40 -13.95 1.36 -0.05
C ASP A 40 -12.53 1.69 0.39
N GLY A 41 -11.84 2.55 -0.35
CA GLY A 41 -10.47 2.95 -0.01
C GLY A 41 -10.43 3.75 1.28
N LEU A 42 -11.40 4.62 1.48
CA LEU A 42 -11.49 5.40 2.71
C LEU A 42 -11.72 4.49 3.91
N ALA A 43 -12.63 3.54 3.79
CA ALA A 43 -12.92 2.60 4.87
C ALA A 43 -11.67 1.79 5.26
N GLU A 44 -10.94 1.30 4.26
CA GLU A 44 -9.71 0.55 4.50
C GLU A 44 -8.66 1.44 5.18
N SER A 45 -8.54 2.70 4.74
CA SER A 45 -7.56 3.62 5.33
C SER A 45 -7.87 3.88 6.80
N ILE A 46 -9.15 4.03 7.14
CA ILE A 46 -9.57 4.23 8.52
C ILE A 46 -9.27 2.98 9.36
N PHE A 47 -9.56 1.81 8.81
CA PHE A 47 -9.33 0.55 9.52
C PHE A 47 -7.86 0.35 9.91
N TYR A 48 -6.94 0.76 9.05
CA TYR A 48 -5.50 0.60 9.30
C TYR A 48 -4.81 1.88 9.79
N ASP A 49 -5.59 2.90 10.17
CA ASP A 49 -5.06 4.18 10.66
C ASP A 49 -4.13 4.86 9.66
N VAL A 50 -4.47 4.79 8.38
CA VAL A 50 -3.71 5.46 7.33
C VAL A 50 -4.18 6.90 7.24
N LEU A 51 -3.29 7.84 7.55
CA LEU A 51 -3.62 9.27 7.56
C LEU A 51 -2.95 10.05 6.43
N SER A 52 -2.08 9.42 5.67
CA SER A 52 -1.34 10.10 4.60
C SER A 52 -1.20 9.18 3.40
N THR A 53 -0.91 9.75 2.24
CA THR A 53 -0.64 9.00 1.02
C THR A 53 0.68 9.47 0.41
N PRO A 54 1.40 8.59 -0.26
CA PRO A 54 1.13 7.16 -0.36
C PRO A 54 1.43 6.43 0.95
N SER A 55 0.73 5.33 1.20
CA SER A 55 1.05 4.45 2.32
C SER A 55 1.02 3.02 1.83
N VAL A 56 1.90 2.19 2.40
CA VAL A 56 2.02 0.79 2.01
C VAL A 56 1.95 -0.05 3.29
N ILE A 57 1.06 -1.04 3.30
CA ILE A 57 0.86 -1.88 4.47
C ILE A 57 0.94 -3.35 4.05
N ILE A 58 1.65 -4.14 4.84
CA ILE A 58 1.69 -5.59 4.66
C ILE A 58 0.78 -6.23 5.69
N VAL A 59 -0.12 -7.08 5.21
CA VAL A 59 -1.13 -7.73 6.03
C VAL A 59 -1.02 -9.24 5.86
N ASN A 60 -1.12 -9.97 6.96
CA ASN A 60 -1.16 -11.42 6.94
C ASN A 60 -2.33 -11.87 7.80
N ASN A 61 -3.30 -12.57 7.16
CA ASN A 61 -4.52 -13.03 7.84
C ASN A 61 -5.27 -11.88 8.54
N GLY A 62 -5.33 -10.72 7.86
CA GLY A 62 -6.02 -9.55 8.38
C GLY A 62 -5.24 -8.76 9.41
N GLU A 63 -4.05 -9.21 9.80
CA GLU A 63 -3.25 -8.54 10.80
C GLU A 63 -2.08 -7.79 10.15
N LYS A 64 -1.91 -6.54 10.52
CA LYS A 64 -0.83 -5.71 9.98
C LYS A 64 0.53 -6.19 10.49
N LYS A 65 1.45 -6.45 9.55
CA LYS A 65 2.80 -6.88 9.87
C LYS A 65 3.83 -5.76 9.73
N ALA A 66 3.62 -4.83 8.81
CA ALA A 66 4.51 -3.70 8.59
C ALA A 66 3.75 -2.59 7.90
N GLY A 67 4.23 -1.36 8.02
CA GLY A 67 3.61 -0.23 7.34
C GLY A 67 4.59 0.90 7.10
N TRP A 68 4.40 1.59 6.00
CA TRP A 68 5.14 2.80 5.63
C TRP A 68 4.11 3.87 5.31
N TYR A 69 4.17 4.99 6.03
CA TYR A 69 3.14 6.02 5.97
C TYR A 69 3.73 7.31 5.40
N GLY A 70 3.15 7.78 4.29
CA GLY A 70 3.63 8.97 3.62
C GLY A 70 4.91 8.77 2.83
N GLU A 71 5.30 7.51 2.60
CA GLU A 71 6.51 7.18 1.87
C GLU A 71 6.34 5.86 1.13
N VAL A 72 7.23 5.62 0.16
CA VAL A 72 7.22 4.39 -0.64
C VAL A 72 8.51 3.63 -0.34
N PRO A 73 8.44 2.43 0.25
CA PRO A 73 9.64 1.64 0.51
C PRO A 73 10.25 1.12 -0.80
N GLU A 74 11.53 0.84 -0.79
CA GLU A 74 12.17 0.20 -1.93
C GLU A 74 11.68 -1.23 -2.03
N LEU A 75 11.70 -1.76 -3.26
CA LEU A 75 11.22 -3.12 -3.51
C LEU A 75 11.92 -4.14 -2.64
N LYS A 76 13.25 -4.06 -2.51
CA LYS A 76 14.00 -5.03 -1.72
C LYS A 76 13.66 -4.96 -0.23
N VAL A 77 13.31 -3.76 0.26
CA VAL A 77 12.94 -3.58 1.66
C VAL A 77 11.62 -4.27 1.96
N ILE A 78 10.63 -4.04 1.11
CA ILE A 78 9.31 -4.63 1.32
C ILE A 78 9.36 -6.15 1.15
N LYS A 79 10.18 -6.66 0.22
CA LYS A 79 10.30 -8.09 -0.01
C LYS A 79 10.88 -8.84 1.19
N ASP A 80 11.65 -8.17 2.03
CA ASP A 80 12.18 -8.78 3.25
C ASP A 80 11.06 -9.16 4.23
N PHE A 81 9.88 -8.58 4.08
CA PHE A 81 8.72 -8.89 4.92
C PHE A 81 7.78 -9.90 4.27
N LEU A 82 8.02 -10.23 3.02
CA LEU A 82 7.17 -11.15 2.27
C LEU A 82 7.84 -12.55 2.08
#